data_2b0551ef09a8556a46fe63439cd303e5
#
_entry.id   2b0551ef09a8556a46fe63439cd303e5
#
_cell.length_a   1.000
_cell.length_b   1.000
_cell.length_c   1.000
_cell.angle_alpha   90.00
_cell.angle_beta   90.00
_cell.angle_gamma   90.00
#
_symmetry.space_group_name_H-M   'P 1'
#
loop_
_entity.id
_entity.type
_entity.pdbx_description
1 polymer ?
#
loop_
_entity_poly.entity_id
_entity_poly.type
_entity_poly.pdbx_seq_one_letter_code
_entity_poly.pdbx_strand_id
1 'polypeptide(L)'
;YGHCDMLTQSLMEVGATICLPNGAPKCEVCPLQELCKAHKHDSWQQYPVREAKKKRKVEEKAVLMLRCEDKVAIRKRTEKGLLHGLWEFPNLPGSYSTQDILSYVTSKNLHPKEIWMETTYTHIFSHVEWHMKAFYMECMEQQAKDLRWVTLEELKQEIAIPSAFAPFKDLLYSGV
;
A
#
# COMPACT_ATOMS: atom_id res chain seq x y z
N TYR A 1 0.68 -33.96 22.39
CA TYR A 1 1.01 -32.74 21.61
C TYR A 1 0.55 -32.88 20.15
N GLY A 2 -0.69 -33.29 19.91
CA GLY A 2 -1.19 -33.32 18.54
C GLY A 2 -2.43 -32.47 18.45
N HIS A 3 -2.51 -31.55 17.49
CA HIS A 3 -3.64 -30.72 17.09
C HIS A 3 -3.72 -29.28 17.63
N CYS A 4 -2.60 -28.68 18.07
CA CYS A 4 -2.58 -27.26 18.39
C CYS A 4 -2.89 -26.37 17.19
N ASP A 5 -2.51 -26.79 16.00
CA ASP A 5 -2.83 -26.17 14.71
C ASP A 5 -4.34 -26.20 14.44
N MET A 6 -5.00 -27.34 14.60
CA MET A 6 -6.44 -27.49 14.44
C MET A 6 -7.22 -26.66 15.47
N LEU A 7 -6.77 -26.62 16.74
CA LEU A 7 -7.41 -25.82 17.77
C LEU A 7 -7.31 -24.32 17.43
N THR A 8 -6.14 -23.85 17.02
CA THR A 8 -5.94 -22.46 16.63
C THR A 8 -6.82 -22.09 15.44
N GLN A 9 -6.87 -22.93 14.41
CA GLN A 9 -7.73 -22.75 13.25
C GLN A 9 -9.19 -22.69 13.66
N SER A 10 -9.66 -23.61 14.50
CA SER A 10 -11.05 -23.67 14.97
C SER A 10 -11.43 -22.43 15.76
N LEU A 11 -10.55 -21.91 16.61
CA LEU A 11 -10.81 -20.64 17.33
C LEU A 11 -10.91 -19.44 16.40
N MET A 12 -10.09 -19.39 15.34
CA MET A 12 -10.19 -18.34 14.31
C MET A 12 -11.53 -18.42 13.57
N GLU A 13 -11.98 -19.62 13.21
CA GLU A 13 -13.29 -19.85 12.55
C GLU A 13 -14.45 -19.42 13.46
N VAL A 14 -14.43 -19.78 14.73
CA VAL A 14 -15.43 -19.31 15.71
C VAL A 14 -15.48 -17.78 15.76
N GLY A 15 -14.31 -17.13 15.76
CA GLY A 15 -14.21 -15.66 15.74
C GLY A 15 -14.71 -15.02 14.44
N ALA A 16 -14.60 -15.72 13.33
CA ALA A 16 -15.04 -15.24 12.02
C ALA A 16 -16.54 -15.46 11.74
N THR A 17 -17.13 -16.52 12.27
CA THR A 17 -18.47 -16.97 11.85
C THR A 17 -19.53 -16.89 12.96
N ILE A 18 -19.12 -17.02 14.21
CA ILE A 18 -20.02 -17.14 15.37
C ILE A 18 -19.86 -15.96 16.34
N CYS A 19 -18.64 -15.76 16.85
CA CYS A 19 -18.33 -14.72 17.84
C CYS A 19 -17.87 -13.44 17.13
N LEU A 20 -18.78 -12.77 16.44
CA LEU A 20 -18.47 -11.64 15.58
C LEU A 20 -18.03 -10.40 16.40
N PRO A 21 -16.96 -9.70 16.00
CA PRO A 21 -16.45 -8.55 16.74
C PRO A 21 -17.28 -7.28 16.63
N ASN A 22 -18.22 -7.22 15.68
CA ASN A 22 -19.03 -6.05 15.35
C ASN A 22 -20.52 -6.41 15.29
N GLY A 23 -21.04 -7.03 16.34
CA GLY A 23 -22.47 -7.40 16.39
C GLY A 23 -22.76 -8.38 17.50
N ALA A 24 -24.01 -8.78 17.64
CA ALA A 24 -24.38 -9.80 18.61
C ALA A 24 -23.79 -11.16 18.17
N PRO A 25 -23.07 -11.84 19.08
CA PRO A 25 -22.54 -13.15 18.80
C PRO A 25 -23.67 -14.19 18.74
N LYS A 26 -23.49 -15.21 17.95
CA LYS A 26 -24.44 -16.34 17.82
C LYS A 26 -24.16 -17.38 18.91
N CYS A 27 -24.36 -17.00 20.19
CA CYS A 27 -24.00 -17.83 21.34
C CYS A 27 -24.74 -19.17 21.36
N GLU A 28 -25.95 -19.23 20.85
CA GLU A 28 -26.80 -20.42 20.84
C GLU A 28 -26.23 -21.59 20.03
N VAL A 29 -25.40 -21.27 19.01
CA VAL A 29 -24.73 -22.27 18.17
C VAL A 29 -23.25 -22.36 18.40
N CYS A 30 -22.74 -21.70 19.45
CA CYS A 30 -21.32 -21.66 19.75
C CYS A 30 -20.84 -22.96 20.41
N PRO A 31 -19.85 -23.66 19.85
CA PRO A 31 -19.33 -24.90 20.45
C PRO A 31 -18.63 -24.66 21.78
N LEU A 32 -18.31 -23.41 22.13
CA LEU A 32 -17.68 -23.02 23.37
C LEU A 32 -18.65 -22.42 24.40
N GLN A 33 -19.96 -22.48 24.14
CA GLN A 33 -21.00 -21.81 24.95
C GLN A 33 -20.87 -22.14 26.44
N GLU A 34 -20.77 -23.42 26.79
CA GLU A 34 -20.71 -23.88 28.18
C GLU A 34 -19.45 -23.44 28.93
N LEU A 35 -18.35 -23.24 28.21
CA LEU A 35 -17.07 -22.82 28.76
C LEU A 35 -16.88 -21.30 28.74
N CYS A 36 -17.76 -20.59 28.05
CA CYS A 36 -17.60 -19.17 27.78
C CYS A 36 -18.02 -18.32 28.98
N LYS A 37 -17.05 -17.65 29.62
CA LYS A 37 -17.30 -16.72 30.73
C LYS A 37 -18.14 -15.52 30.29
N ALA A 38 -17.90 -14.99 29.09
CA ALA A 38 -18.65 -13.84 28.57
C ALA A 38 -20.14 -14.19 28.36
N HIS A 39 -20.46 -15.41 27.94
CA HIS A 39 -21.82 -15.89 27.82
C HIS A 39 -22.47 -16.08 29.22
N LYS A 40 -21.76 -16.72 30.15
CA LYS A 40 -22.28 -16.95 31.52
C LYS A 40 -22.60 -15.65 32.28
N HIS A 41 -21.90 -14.58 32.01
CA HIS A 41 -22.07 -13.28 32.68
C HIS A 41 -22.79 -12.24 31.82
N ASP A 42 -23.30 -12.62 30.64
CA ASP A 42 -23.90 -11.70 29.66
C ASP A 42 -23.04 -10.44 29.38
N SER A 43 -21.74 -10.66 29.27
CA SER A 43 -20.75 -9.58 29.17
C SER A 43 -20.04 -9.53 27.81
N TRP A 44 -20.60 -10.13 26.79
CA TRP A 44 -19.99 -10.23 25.46
C TRP A 44 -19.72 -8.87 24.81
N GLN A 45 -20.52 -7.83 25.12
CA GLN A 45 -20.32 -6.47 24.61
C GLN A 45 -18.98 -5.85 25.07
N GLN A 46 -18.41 -6.36 26.16
CA GLN A 46 -17.11 -5.88 26.67
C GLN A 46 -15.93 -6.47 25.91
N TYR A 47 -16.17 -7.40 24.98
CA TYR A 47 -15.13 -8.11 24.23
C TYR A 47 -15.30 -7.95 22.71
N PRO A 48 -14.20 -7.88 21.94
CA PRO A 48 -12.83 -7.79 22.45
C PRO A 48 -12.54 -6.45 23.13
N VAL A 49 -11.72 -6.44 24.17
CA VAL A 49 -11.21 -5.20 24.77
C VAL A 49 -10.36 -4.50 23.71
N ARG A 50 -10.83 -3.35 23.24
CA ARG A 50 -10.15 -2.58 22.19
C ARG A 50 -9.39 -1.42 22.81
N GLU A 51 -8.10 -1.40 22.63
CA GLU A 51 -7.32 -0.19 22.88
C GLU A 51 -7.74 0.93 21.92
N ALA A 52 -7.66 2.17 22.38
CA ALA A 52 -7.88 3.33 21.53
C ALA A 52 -6.90 3.27 20.34
N LYS A 53 -7.43 3.39 19.12
CA LYS A 53 -6.61 3.37 17.91
C LYS A 53 -5.61 4.53 17.98
N LYS A 54 -4.32 4.23 18.00
CA LYS A 54 -3.26 5.24 17.85
C LYS A 54 -3.47 5.98 16.52
N LYS A 55 -3.30 7.30 16.55
CA LYS A 55 -3.33 8.10 15.31
C LYS A 55 -2.25 7.58 14.36
N ARG A 56 -2.59 7.39 13.08
CA ARG A 56 -1.62 7.02 12.06
C ARG A 56 -0.64 8.15 11.85
N LYS A 57 0.60 7.80 11.57
CA LYS A 57 1.58 8.76 11.07
C LYS A 57 1.21 9.10 9.62
N VAL A 58 1.10 10.38 9.30
CA VAL A 58 0.91 10.84 7.92
C VAL A 58 2.29 11.10 7.30
N GLU A 59 2.51 10.57 6.12
CA GLU A 59 3.72 10.80 5.33
C GLU A 59 3.34 11.30 3.95
N GLU A 60 3.89 12.45 3.56
CA GLU A 60 3.75 12.98 2.21
C GLU A 60 4.83 12.41 1.29
N LYS A 61 4.47 12.16 0.03
CA LYS A 61 5.38 11.64 -0.99
C LYS A 61 5.09 12.25 -2.35
N ALA A 62 6.15 12.62 -3.05
CA ALA A 62 6.12 12.93 -4.47
C ALA A 62 6.48 11.68 -5.27
N VAL A 63 5.59 11.18 -6.10
CA VAL A 63 5.78 10.00 -6.95
C VAL A 63 6.13 10.46 -8.36
N LEU A 64 7.21 9.92 -8.93
CA LEU A 64 7.71 10.32 -10.24
C LEU A 64 7.32 9.25 -11.27
N MET A 65 6.39 9.61 -12.13
CA MET A 65 5.92 8.76 -13.23
C MET A 65 6.73 9.11 -14.49
N LEU A 66 7.97 8.62 -14.54
CA LEU A 66 8.93 8.93 -15.59
C LEU A 66 8.71 8.00 -16.77
N ARG A 67 8.43 8.54 -17.93
CA ARG A 67 8.30 7.81 -19.20
C ARG A 67 9.41 8.23 -20.16
N CYS A 68 9.96 7.25 -20.86
CA CYS A 68 10.87 7.49 -21.96
C CYS A 68 10.50 6.52 -23.09
N GLU A 69 10.00 7.03 -24.18
CA GLU A 69 9.44 6.24 -25.29
C GLU A 69 8.31 5.32 -24.81
N ASP A 70 8.47 4.00 -24.95
CA ASP A 70 7.54 2.95 -24.54
C ASP A 70 7.79 2.42 -23.13
N LYS A 71 8.79 2.98 -22.41
CA LYS A 71 9.24 2.50 -21.10
C LYS A 71 8.93 3.48 -19.98
N VAL A 72 8.73 2.91 -18.79
CA VAL A 72 8.57 3.65 -17.55
C VAL A 72 9.66 3.25 -16.55
N ALA A 73 10.06 4.22 -15.73
CA ALA A 73 11.07 3.98 -14.71
C ALA A 73 10.44 3.37 -13.45
N ILE A 74 11.09 2.35 -12.95
CA ILE A 74 10.84 1.77 -11.63
C ILE A 74 12.14 1.68 -10.84
N ARG A 75 12.04 1.56 -9.54
CA ARG A 75 13.20 1.27 -8.67
C ARG A 75 12.87 0.17 -7.68
N LYS A 76 13.87 -0.52 -7.18
CA LYS A 76 13.72 -1.43 -6.05
C LYS A 76 13.86 -0.64 -4.76
N ARG A 77 12.86 -0.76 -3.87
CA ARG A 77 12.90 -0.05 -2.59
C ARG A 77 13.95 -0.68 -1.68
N THR A 78 14.95 0.11 -1.31
CA THR A 78 16.06 -0.29 -0.43
C THR A 78 15.89 0.20 1.00
N GLU A 79 15.02 1.16 1.23
CA GLU A 79 14.71 1.71 2.54
C GLU A 79 14.06 0.67 3.43
N LYS A 80 14.60 0.49 4.64
CA LYS A 80 14.05 -0.45 5.63
C LYS A 80 12.62 -0.07 6.02
N GLY A 81 11.82 -1.07 6.34
CA GLY A 81 10.43 -0.88 6.79
C GLY A 81 9.41 -1.24 5.71
N LEU A 82 8.37 -0.43 5.60
CA LEU A 82 7.21 -0.69 4.74
C LEU A 82 7.59 -0.85 3.27
N LEU A 83 7.14 -1.95 2.64
CA LEU A 83 7.39 -2.30 1.24
C LEU A 83 8.87 -2.51 0.87
N HIS A 84 9.76 -2.77 1.85
CA HIS A 84 11.18 -3.04 1.61
C HIS A 84 11.35 -4.19 0.61
N GLY A 85 12.27 -4.01 -0.34
CA GLY A 85 12.61 -5.00 -1.35
C GLY A 85 11.62 -5.13 -2.51
N LEU A 86 10.48 -4.44 -2.48
CA LEU A 86 9.50 -4.44 -3.57
C LEU A 86 9.85 -3.39 -4.64
N TRP A 87 9.30 -3.60 -5.84
CA TRP A 87 9.37 -2.61 -6.91
C TRP A 87 8.39 -1.47 -6.65
N GLU A 88 8.81 -0.25 -6.93
CA GLU A 88 7.98 0.95 -6.80
C GLU A 88 8.31 1.96 -7.90
N PHE A 89 7.43 2.93 -8.12
CA PHE A 89 7.80 4.11 -8.89
C PHE A 89 8.77 4.96 -8.07
N PRO A 90 9.77 5.63 -8.69
CA PRO A 90 10.65 6.55 -8.00
C PRO A 90 9.84 7.55 -7.20
N ASN A 91 10.19 7.78 -5.95
CA ASN A 91 9.47 8.70 -5.08
C ASN A 91 10.39 9.40 -4.10
N LEU A 92 9.99 10.58 -3.66
CA LEU A 92 10.69 11.43 -2.71
C LEU A 92 9.79 11.64 -1.47
N PRO A 93 10.36 11.65 -0.27
CA PRO A 93 9.63 12.01 0.93
C PRO A 93 9.34 13.51 0.96
N GLY A 94 8.12 13.88 1.33
CA GLY A 94 7.68 15.28 1.43
C GLY A 94 6.84 15.75 0.26
N SER A 95 6.46 17.03 0.32
CA SER A 95 5.68 17.73 -0.69
C SER A 95 6.59 18.60 -1.55
N TYR A 96 6.37 18.61 -2.86
CA TYR A 96 7.19 19.31 -3.83
C TYR A 96 6.33 20.09 -4.82
N SER A 97 6.82 21.23 -5.27
CA SER A 97 6.24 21.93 -6.41
C SER A 97 6.66 21.27 -7.73
N THR A 98 5.92 21.56 -8.78
CA THR A 98 6.24 21.16 -10.16
C THR A 98 7.68 21.54 -10.54
N GLN A 99 8.11 22.76 -10.17
CA GLN A 99 9.44 23.28 -10.48
C GLN A 99 10.55 22.52 -9.73
N ASP A 100 10.31 22.16 -8.46
CA ASP A 100 11.27 21.37 -7.67
C ASP A 100 11.47 19.98 -8.30
N ILE A 101 10.38 19.36 -8.74
CA ILE A 101 10.44 18.04 -9.39
C ILE A 101 11.19 18.12 -10.72
N LEU A 102 10.92 19.10 -11.57
CA LEU A 102 11.64 19.28 -12.82
C LEU A 102 13.13 19.48 -12.57
N SER A 103 13.49 20.32 -11.60
CA SER A 103 14.88 20.56 -11.20
C SER A 103 15.55 19.27 -10.69
N TYR A 104 14.85 18.51 -9.87
CA TYR A 104 15.35 17.22 -9.36
C TYR A 104 15.60 16.23 -10.49
N VAL A 105 14.64 16.01 -11.39
CA VAL A 105 14.75 15.06 -12.49
C VAL A 105 15.86 15.48 -13.46
N THR A 106 15.99 16.78 -13.73
CA THR A 106 17.12 17.34 -14.53
C THR A 106 18.46 17.04 -13.86
N SER A 107 18.58 17.17 -12.54
CA SER A 107 19.80 16.85 -11.79
C SER A 107 20.20 15.37 -11.87
N LYS A 108 19.27 14.49 -12.26
CA LYS A 108 19.51 13.07 -12.51
C LYS A 108 19.88 12.75 -13.96
N ASN A 109 20.12 13.77 -14.80
CA ASN A 109 20.43 13.67 -16.23
C ASN A 109 19.36 12.97 -17.07
N LEU A 110 18.09 13.10 -16.66
CA LEU A 110 16.96 12.47 -17.37
C LEU A 110 16.29 13.40 -18.36
N HIS A 111 16.64 14.67 -18.38
CA HIS A 111 16.16 15.70 -19.31
C HIS A 111 14.63 15.66 -19.49
N PRO A 112 13.84 15.98 -18.45
CA PRO A 112 12.38 15.98 -18.53
C PRO A 112 11.91 17.05 -19.54
N LYS A 113 10.91 16.72 -20.36
CA LYS A 113 10.29 17.68 -21.29
C LYS A 113 9.35 18.59 -20.50
N GLU A 114 8.24 18.06 -20.11
CA GLU A 114 7.21 18.76 -19.33
C GLU A 114 6.45 17.79 -18.42
N ILE A 115 5.84 18.31 -17.37
CA ILE A 115 4.88 17.55 -16.58
C ILE A 115 3.51 17.75 -17.23
N TRP A 116 2.98 16.70 -17.82
CA TRP A 116 1.73 16.74 -18.58
C TRP A 116 0.51 16.37 -17.72
N MET A 117 0.72 15.75 -16.55
CA MET A 117 -0.36 15.43 -15.62
C MET A 117 0.16 15.36 -14.18
N GLU A 118 -0.68 15.83 -13.26
CA GLU A 118 -0.50 15.65 -11.82
C GLU A 118 -1.75 15.00 -11.23
N THR A 119 -1.58 14.10 -10.28
CA THR A 119 -2.70 13.50 -9.55
C THR A 119 -2.32 13.19 -8.11
N THR A 120 -3.31 13.04 -7.26
CA THR A 120 -3.10 12.75 -5.84
C THR A 120 -3.83 11.49 -5.44
N TYR A 121 -3.25 10.73 -4.52
CA TYR A 121 -3.86 9.55 -3.95
C TYR A 121 -3.41 9.35 -2.50
N THR A 122 -4.34 8.93 -1.65
CA THR A 122 -4.04 8.57 -0.26
C THR A 122 -4.14 7.07 -0.09
N HIS A 123 -3.07 6.45 0.38
CA HIS A 123 -3.06 5.03 0.75
C HIS A 123 -2.90 4.85 2.25
N ILE A 124 -3.78 4.02 2.82
CA ILE A 124 -3.85 3.80 4.27
C ILE A 124 -3.33 2.41 4.60
N PHE A 125 -2.22 2.37 5.35
CA PHE A 125 -1.71 1.16 5.97
C PHE A 125 -2.19 1.05 7.43
N SER A 126 -1.85 -0.01 8.13
CA SER A 126 -2.28 -0.21 9.52
C SER A 126 -1.86 0.92 10.45
N HIS A 127 -0.65 1.46 10.31
CA HIS A 127 -0.03 2.41 11.23
C HIS A 127 0.52 3.69 10.57
N VAL A 128 0.47 3.78 9.24
CA VAL A 128 0.91 4.94 8.46
C VAL A 128 -0.07 5.22 7.34
N GLU A 129 -0.18 6.47 6.94
CA GLU A 129 -0.99 6.95 5.84
C GLU A 129 -0.09 7.74 4.90
N TRP A 130 -0.06 7.36 3.62
CA TRP A 130 0.71 8.05 2.60
C TRP A 130 -0.19 8.96 1.78
N HIS A 131 0.08 10.25 1.86
CA HIS A 131 -0.49 11.25 0.97
C HIS A 131 0.48 11.44 -0.19
N MET A 132 0.11 10.96 -1.36
CA MET A 132 0.99 10.90 -2.51
C MET A 132 0.51 11.86 -3.60
N LYS A 133 1.44 12.65 -4.14
CA LYS A 133 1.24 13.45 -5.35
C LYS A 133 2.13 12.88 -6.44
N ALA A 134 1.54 12.43 -7.54
CA ALA A 134 2.27 11.90 -8.68
C ALA A 134 2.42 12.96 -9.78
N PHE A 135 3.60 12.96 -10.40
CA PHE A 135 3.98 13.85 -11.48
C PHE A 135 4.35 13.00 -12.69
N TYR A 136 3.56 13.10 -13.76
CA TYR A 136 3.75 12.37 -14.99
C TYR A 136 4.52 13.22 -15.99
N MET A 137 5.64 12.70 -16.48
CA MET A 137 6.51 13.43 -17.40
C MET A 137 7.22 12.51 -18.36
N GLU A 138 7.53 13.03 -19.55
CA GLU A 138 8.43 12.38 -20.48
C GLU A 138 9.87 12.82 -20.25
N CYS A 139 10.80 11.87 -20.33
CA CYS A 139 12.23 12.07 -20.26
C CYS A 139 12.87 11.73 -21.62
N MET A 140 13.98 12.38 -21.95
CA MET A 140 14.69 12.15 -23.21
C MET A 140 15.73 11.03 -23.10
N GLU A 141 16.15 10.67 -21.90
CA GLU A 141 17.21 9.68 -21.67
C GLU A 141 16.89 8.73 -20.51
N GLN A 142 17.48 7.53 -20.59
CA GLN A 142 17.26 6.43 -19.63
C GLN A 142 18.51 6.17 -18.74
N GLN A 143 19.42 7.11 -18.60
CA GLN A 143 20.77 6.86 -18.02
C GLN A 143 20.88 6.91 -16.49
N ALA A 144 19.79 6.93 -15.74
CA ALA A 144 19.88 6.94 -14.27
C ALA A 144 20.20 5.54 -13.73
N LYS A 145 21.33 5.41 -13.03
CA LYS A 145 21.85 4.13 -12.51
C LYS A 145 20.95 3.43 -11.50
N ASP A 146 20.10 4.19 -10.79
CA ASP A 146 19.25 3.68 -9.74
C ASP A 146 17.85 3.28 -10.25
N LEU A 147 17.61 3.41 -11.55
CA LEU A 147 16.34 3.13 -12.19
C LEU A 147 16.45 1.94 -13.13
N ARG A 148 15.39 1.12 -13.12
CA ARG A 148 15.14 0.12 -14.17
C ARG A 148 14.03 0.63 -15.08
N TRP A 149 14.27 0.62 -16.36
CA TRP A 149 13.29 0.99 -17.39
C TRP A 149 12.64 -0.27 -17.92
N VAL A 150 11.32 -0.31 -17.88
CA VAL A 150 10.51 -1.45 -18.26
C VAL A 150 9.39 -0.99 -19.18
N THR A 151 9.01 -1.83 -20.14
CA THR A 151 7.86 -1.55 -20.98
C THR A 151 6.56 -1.62 -20.18
N LEU A 152 5.49 -1.02 -20.70
CA LEU A 152 4.17 -1.12 -20.06
C LEU A 152 3.67 -2.57 -20.02
N GLU A 153 4.08 -3.39 -20.96
CA GLU A 153 3.73 -4.81 -21.02
C GLU A 153 4.47 -5.60 -19.91
N GLU A 154 5.78 -5.43 -19.77
CA GLU A 154 6.56 -6.01 -18.67
C GLU A 154 6.01 -5.56 -17.31
N LEU A 155 5.69 -4.26 -17.17
CA LEU A 155 5.11 -3.71 -15.93
C LEU A 155 3.76 -4.35 -15.61
N LYS A 156 2.98 -4.74 -16.61
CA LYS A 156 1.68 -5.38 -16.42
C LYS A 156 1.78 -6.85 -16.08
N GLN A 157 2.67 -7.58 -16.75
CA GLN A 157 2.71 -9.04 -16.72
C GLN A 157 3.73 -9.60 -15.72
N GLU A 158 4.88 -8.94 -15.57
CA GLU A 158 6.02 -9.52 -14.85
C GLU A 158 6.35 -8.81 -13.53
N ILE A 159 5.89 -7.54 -13.36
CA ILE A 159 6.34 -6.73 -12.24
C ILE A 159 5.20 -6.44 -11.29
N ALA A 160 5.33 -6.99 -10.08
CA ALA A 160 4.40 -6.71 -8.99
C ALA A 160 4.70 -5.34 -8.37
N ILE A 161 3.84 -4.36 -8.66
CA ILE A 161 3.83 -3.06 -8.00
C ILE A 161 2.83 -3.11 -6.85
N PRO A 162 3.20 -2.66 -5.62
CA PRO A 162 2.30 -2.62 -4.48
C PRO A 162 1.01 -1.84 -4.77
N SER A 163 -0.09 -2.28 -4.15
CA SER A 163 -1.41 -1.65 -4.30
C SER A 163 -1.44 -0.16 -3.96
N ALA A 164 -0.51 0.30 -3.11
CA ALA A 164 -0.34 1.71 -2.82
C ALA A 164 -0.08 2.58 -4.06
N PHE A 165 0.51 2.00 -5.11
CA PHE A 165 0.81 2.69 -6.36
C PHE A 165 -0.12 2.30 -7.51
N ALA A 166 -1.08 1.39 -7.28
CA ALA A 166 -1.97 0.89 -8.33
C ALA A 166 -2.72 2.01 -9.08
N PRO A 167 -3.31 3.04 -8.42
CA PRO A 167 -4.01 4.11 -9.14
C PRO A 167 -3.11 4.88 -10.11
N PHE A 168 -1.83 5.05 -9.77
CA PHE A 168 -0.88 5.72 -10.66
C PHE A 168 -0.47 4.81 -11.83
N LYS A 169 -0.32 3.50 -11.58
CA LYS A 169 -0.05 2.51 -12.61
C LYS A 169 -1.17 2.45 -13.63
N ASP A 170 -2.42 2.44 -13.17
CA ASP A 170 -3.61 2.30 -14.02
C ASP A 170 -3.74 3.48 -15.00
N LEU A 171 -3.37 4.68 -14.58
CA LEU A 171 -3.37 5.87 -15.45
C LEU A 171 -2.36 5.76 -16.61
N LEU A 172 -1.27 5.01 -16.48
CA LEU A 172 -0.33 4.79 -17.58
C LEU A 172 -0.94 4.00 -18.76
N TYR A 173 -1.99 3.22 -18.50
CA TYR A 173 -2.67 2.42 -19.53
C TYR A 173 -3.90 3.10 -20.10
N SER A 174 -4.34 4.20 -19.50
CA SER A 174 -5.59 4.89 -19.91
C SER A 174 -5.43 5.75 -21.15
N GLY A 175 -4.23 5.81 -21.77
CA GLY A 175 -4.01 6.50 -23.03
C GLY A 175 -4.19 8.01 -23.02
N VAL A 176 -3.92 8.64 -21.86
CA VAL A 176 -3.91 10.11 -21.72
C VAL A 176 -2.59 10.67 -22.23
#